data_d7c4319104a9419f3b9b706379e332d1
#
_entry.id   d7c4319104a9419f3b9b706379e332d1
#
_cell.length_a   1.000
_cell.length_b   1.000
_cell.length_c   1.000
_cell.angle_alpha   90.00
_cell.angle_beta   90.00
_cell.angle_gamma   90.00
#
_symmetry.space_group_name_H-M   'P 1'
#
loop_
_entity.id
_entity.type
_entity.pdbx_description
1 polymer ?
#
loop_
_entity_poly.entity_id
_entity_poly.type
_entity_poly.pdbx_seq_one_letter_code
_entity_poly.pdbx_strand_id
1 'polypeptide(L)'
;MQAINLKTNHLTQPLGIDAGTLFLSWQCAEGVRQTAYEIEVTAGAETLWTSGKILSSMMHTETPAVPPKTQGRWCIRLWDENDQPGAWSTASFETGLAQADWQGVWVCPETEEPDIDCTDAINAFAKPNWEQKQAALEASGKGQVQPYQPHRPASYLRKMFTAPAGQRKRLYITAKGLYAAWLNGKRVGDMVLAPGSFTADKHLGAQTYDVTALVRDGENELLIALGDGWYRSTSGVDGDRDLFGKEVAVLFQLEVDGKAVCVSDSSMAATQCGPICQNDLQQGEVYDARLEGELSGWHGVKTEPTSLPITGMNTVPIREQESFAGKLLRTPNGETVLDFGQNMAGYVEMKLTAHAGQKLRLLCGETLDENGNFTQENFQDRNRHKEGGTAQLLELVCKEGENHYKPSFTIMGFRYAKVETDIDLTGAAFTAHAVYSEMPVTGSFACGNADVNQLVKNSVWSQKGNFCDIPTDCPTRERAGWTGDMGVFIETGLTLMDCYPVVEK
;
A
#
# COMPACT_ATOMS: atom_id res chain seq x y z
N MET A 1 -31.63 17.20 16.56
CA MET A 1 -30.22 16.72 16.58
C MET A 1 -30.09 15.60 15.58
N GLN A 2 -28.98 15.53 14.82
CA GLN A 2 -28.76 14.50 13.80
C GLN A 2 -27.35 13.87 13.98
N ALA A 3 -27.26 12.54 13.80
CA ALA A 3 -25.97 11.86 13.72
C ALA A 3 -25.35 12.06 12.34
N ILE A 4 -24.08 12.41 12.30
CA ILE A 4 -23.27 12.57 11.09
C ILE A 4 -21.94 11.83 11.25
N ASN A 5 -21.14 11.71 10.19
CA ASN A 5 -19.83 11.06 10.19
C ASN A 5 -19.85 9.66 10.83
N LEU A 6 -20.85 8.85 10.43
CA LEU A 6 -21.05 7.50 10.94
C LEU A 6 -19.89 6.59 10.50
N LYS A 7 -19.28 5.90 11.45
CA LYS A 7 -18.16 4.99 11.19
C LYS A 7 -18.37 3.63 11.84
N THR A 8 -17.90 2.59 11.17
CA THR A 8 -17.82 1.21 11.67
C THR A 8 -16.35 0.84 11.75
N ASN A 9 -15.84 0.48 12.95
CA ASN A 9 -14.43 0.26 13.21
C ASN A 9 -13.56 1.42 12.66
N HIS A 10 -13.97 2.67 12.99
CA HIS A 10 -13.33 3.92 12.56
C HIS A 10 -13.33 4.18 11.03
N LEU A 11 -13.95 3.32 10.22
CA LEU A 11 -14.01 3.38 8.77
C LEU A 11 -15.37 3.84 8.25
N THR A 12 -15.39 4.54 7.14
CA THR A 12 -16.61 4.97 6.46
C THR A 12 -17.06 3.89 5.47
N GLN A 13 -18.22 3.29 5.70
CA GLN A 13 -18.80 2.25 4.83
C GLN A 13 -17.81 1.14 4.46
N PRO A 14 -17.13 0.51 5.43
CA PRO A 14 -16.06 -0.44 5.13
C PRO A 14 -16.57 -1.69 4.42
N LEU A 15 -15.67 -2.24 3.56
CA LEU A 15 -15.89 -3.47 2.83
C LEU A 15 -14.85 -4.51 3.26
N GLY A 16 -15.30 -5.61 3.88
CA GLY A 16 -14.44 -6.73 4.25
C GLY A 16 -13.67 -6.57 5.55
N ILE A 17 -14.24 -5.85 6.54
CA ILE A 17 -13.68 -5.79 7.90
C ILE A 17 -13.85 -7.13 8.63
N ASP A 18 -13.14 -7.32 9.72
CA ASP A 18 -13.29 -8.52 10.56
C ASP A 18 -14.72 -8.68 11.09
N ALA A 19 -15.15 -9.92 11.14
CA ALA A 19 -16.38 -10.32 11.84
C ALA A 19 -16.16 -10.25 13.36
N GLY A 20 -17.27 -10.13 14.09
CA GLY A 20 -17.22 -10.03 15.54
C GLY A 20 -17.89 -8.76 16.06
N THR A 21 -17.50 -8.30 17.23
CA THR A 21 -17.98 -7.04 17.79
C THR A 21 -17.50 -5.86 16.95
N LEU A 22 -18.44 -5.01 16.50
CA LEU A 22 -18.13 -3.82 15.72
C LEU A 22 -18.22 -2.58 16.60
N PHE A 23 -17.21 -1.72 16.49
CA PHE A 23 -17.21 -0.40 17.11
C PHE A 23 -17.94 0.59 16.20
N LEU A 24 -19.08 1.12 16.65
CA LEU A 24 -19.87 2.11 15.94
C LEU A 24 -19.62 3.49 16.55
N SER A 25 -19.36 4.49 15.73
CA SER A 25 -19.17 5.86 16.18
C SER A 25 -19.84 6.87 15.26
N TRP A 26 -20.14 8.04 15.80
CA TRP A 26 -20.80 9.14 15.11
C TRP A 26 -20.40 10.49 15.70
N GLN A 27 -20.77 11.55 15.03
CA GLN A 27 -20.73 12.91 15.54
C GLN A 27 -22.14 13.49 15.56
N CYS A 28 -22.35 14.54 16.36
CA CYS A 28 -23.64 15.24 16.44
C CYS A 28 -23.57 16.52 15.61
N ALA A 29 -24.58 16.73 14.78
CA ALA A 29 -24.88 18.00 14.15
C ALA A 29 -26.22 18.51 14.71
N GLU A 30 -26.33 19.82 14.88
CA GLU A 30 -27.48 20.51 15.43
C GLU A 30 -27.77 20.15 16.91
N GLY A 31 -28.40 21.06 17.65
CA GLY A 31 -28.65 20.91 19.08
C GLY A 31 -27.42 21.23 19.96
N VAL A 32 -27.64 21.20 21.27
CA VAL A 32 -26.63 21.58 22.28
C VAL A 32 -25.92 20.36 22.85
N ARG A 33 -26.67 19.29 23.16
CA ARG A 33 -26.15 18.09 23.80
C ARG A 33 -27.00 16.87 23.48
N GLN A 34 -26.33 15.77 23.07
CA GLN A 34 -26.95 14.45 23.02
C GLN A 34 -27.29 13.96 24.44
N THR A 35 -28.51 13.50 24.64
CA THR A 35 -28.96 12.91 25.92
C THR A 35 -29.21 11.41 25.82
N ALA A 36 -29.52 10.91 24.61
CA ALA A 36 -29.74 9.49 24.35
C ALA A 36 -29.42 9.18 22.87
N TYR A 37 -29.29 7.88 22.62
CA TYR A 37 -29.28 7.34 21.26
C TYR A 37 -30.04 6.02 21.17
N GLU A 38 -30.44 5.63 19.97
CA GLU A 38 -30.97 4.31 19.63
C GLU A 38 -30.34 3.85 18.31
N ILE A 39 -29.91 2.59 18.28
CA ILE A 39 -29.29 1.96 17.12
C ILE A 39 -30.03 0.70 16.74
N GLU A 40 -30.17 0.47 15.44
CA GLU A 40 -30.63 -0.77 14.85
C GLU A 40 -29.60 -1.25 13.83
N VAL A 41 -29.19 -2.52 13.90
CA VAL A 41 -28.29 -3.19 12.94
C VAL A 41 -29.06 -4.25 12.19
N THR A 42 -29.02 -4.20 10.85
CA THR A 42 -29.75 -5.11 9.98
C THR A 42 -28.85 -5.76 8.93
N ALA A 43 -29.21 -6.97 8.47
CA ALA A 43 -28.65 -7.63 7.31
C ALA A 43 -29.79 -8.03 6.36
N GLY A 44 -29.91 -7.33 5.23
CA GLY A 44 -31.09 -7.46 4.38
C GLY A 44 -32.37 -7.10 5.11
N ALA A 45 -33.32 -8.07 5.26
CA ALA A 45 -34.57 -7.90 5.99
C ALA A 45 -34.47 -8.35 7.47
N GLU A 46 -33.36 -8.90 7.90
CA GLU A 46 -33.16 -9.41 9.25
C GLU A 46 -32.62 -8.32 10.17
N THR A 47 -33.23 -8.13 11.35
CA THR A 47 -32.64 -7.30 12.41
C THR A 47 -31.70 -8.15 13.24
N LEU A 48 -30.39 -7.84 13.15
CA LEU A 48 -29.35 -8.53 13.91
C LEU A 48 -29.32 -8.07 15.37
N TRP A 49 -29.57 -6.78 15.60
CA TRP A 49 -29.50 -6.19 16.93
C TRP A 49 -30.20 -4.83 16.97
N THR A 50 -30.75 -4.51 18.15
CA THR A 50 -31.23 -3.16 18.50
C THR A 50 -30.77 -2.81 19.91
N SER A 51 -30.32 -1.59 20.12
CA SER A 51 -29.95 -1.10 21.44
C SER A 51 -31.16 -0.69 22.30
N GLY A 52 -32.33 -0.43 21.68
CA GLY A 52 -33.32 0.41 22.27
C GLY A 52 -32.80 1.83 22.58
N LYS A 53 -33.60 2.64 23.29
CA LYS A 53 -33.16 3.98 23.73
C LYS A 53 -32.16 3.86 24.87
N ILE A 54 -30.93 4.25 24.65
CA ILE A 54 -29.83 4.29 25.66
C ILE A 54 -29.63 5.74 26.11
N LEU A 55 -29.76 6.00 27.40
CA LEU A 55 -29.48 7.31 27.98
C LEU A 55 -27.96 7.50 28.10
N SER A 56 -27.37 8.23 27.17
CA SER A 56 -25.93 8.47 27.12
C SER A 56 -25.58 9.66 26.22
N SER A 57 -24.56 10.39 26.59
CA SER A 57 -23.92 11.41 25.76
C SER A 57 -22.69 10.89 25.00
N MET A 58 -22.36 9.61 25.14
CA MET A 58 -21.27 8.99 24.38
C MET A 58 -21.65 8.89 22.90
N MET A 59 -20.69 9.19 22.04
CA MET A 59 -20.88 9.15 20.57
C MET A 59 -20.27 7.88 19.96
N HIS A 60 -20.26 6.81 20.71
CA HIS A 60 -19.85 5.48 20.26
C HIS A 60 -20.52 4.39 21.07
N THR A 61 -20.51 3.18 20.51
CA THR A 61 -20.96 1.94 21.20
C THR A 61 -20.38 0.73 20.45
N GLU A 62 -20.47 -0.43 21.09
CA GLU A 62 -20.14 -1.71 20.48
C GLU A 62 -21.42 -2.52 20.21
N THR A 63 -21.39 -3.31 19.12
CA THR A 63 -22.47 -4.26 18.81
C THR A 63 -22.20 -5.61 19.49
N PRO A 64 -23.21 -6.50 19.62
CA PRO A 64 -22.95 -7.93 19.71
C PRO A 64 -22.17 -8.43 18.49
N ALA A 65 -21.60 -9.65 18.57
CA ALA A 65 -20.84 -10.22 17.47
C ALA A 65 -21.67 -10.33 16.18
N VAL A 66 -21.14 -9.78 15.09
CA VAL A 66 -21.70 -9.84 13.74
C VAL A 66 -20.99 -10.98 12.98
N PRO A 67 -21.75 -11.87 12.30
CA PRO A 67 -21.17 -12.98 11.54
C PRO A 67 -20.26 -12.53 10.38
N PRO A 68 -19.35 -13.40 9.89
CA PRO A 68 -18.60 -13.16 8.66
C PRO A 68 -19.54 -13.10 7.45
N LYS A 69 -19.07 -12.46 6.36
CA LYS A 69 -19.78 -12.30 5.08
C LYS A 69 -21.12 -11.56 5.20
N THR A 70 -21.32 -10.80 6.30
CA THR A 70 -22.53 -10.02 6.54
C THR A 70 -22.48 -8.71 5.76
N GLN A 71 -23.46 -8.52 4.87
CA GLN A 71 -23.75 -7.22 4.27
C GLN A 71 -24.73 -6.49 5.17
N GLY A 72 -24.20 -5.61 6.02
CA GLY A 72 -24.93 -4.96 7.07
C GLY A 72 -25.22 -3.49 6.82
N ARG A 73 -26.23 -3.02 7.52
CA ARG A 73 -26.57 -1.60 7.66
C ARG A 73 -26.86 -1.33 9.12
N TRP A 74 -26.45 -0.18 9.59
CA TRP A 74 -26.91 0.29 10.88
C TRP A 74 -27.50 1.68 10.77
N CYS A 75 -28.57 1.92 11.54
CA CYS A 75 -29.26 3.18 11.65
C CYS A 75 -29.15 3.70 13.07
N ILE A 76 -29.04 5.01 13.23
CA ILE A 76 -28.99 5.68 14.52
C ILE A 76 -29.88 6.90 14.53
N ARG A 77 -30.60 7.12 15.65
CA ARG A 77 -31.21 8.40 15.97
C ARG A 77 -30.77 8.88 17.35
N LEU A 78 -30.72 10.19 17.50
CA LEU A 78 -30.24 10.87 18.70
C LEU A 78 -31.39 11.63 19.36
N TRP A 79 -31.30 11.82 20.66
CA TRP A 79 -32.16 12.72 21.41
C TRP A 79 -31.38 13.95 21.87
N ASP A 80 -32.00 15.11 21.74
CA ASP A 80 -31.43 16.39 22.18
C ASP A 80 -31.58 16.63 23.69
N GLU A 81 -31.19 17.82 24.15
CA GLU A 81 -31.30 18.25 25.55
C GLU A 81 -32.74 18.38 26.06
N ASN A 82 -33.73 18.41 25.16
CA ASN A 82 -35.16 18.48 25.46
C ASN A 82 -35.87 17.12 25.32
N ASP A 83 -35.07 16.03 25.23
CA ASP A 83 -35.54 14.65 24.98
C ASP A 83 -36.38 14.49 23.69
N GLN A 84 -36.09 15.33 22.67
CA GLN A 84 -36.74 15.23 21.38
C GLN A 84 -35.90 14.34 20.44
N PRO A 85 -36.50 13.30 19.81
CA PRO A 85 -35.80 12.46 18.88
C PRO A 85 -35.56 13.16 17.55
N GLY A 86 -34.32 13.02 17.00
CA GLY A 86 -33.97 13.44 15.68
C GLY A 86 -34.35 12.45 14.58
N ALA A 87 -33.96 12.77 13.35
CA ALA A 87 -34.09 11.83 12.22
C ALA A 87 -33.09 10.68 12.33
N TRP A 88 -33.43 9.54 11.71
CA TRP A 88 -32.51 8.42 11.55
C TRP A 88 -31.40 8.75 10.54
N SER A 89 -30.17 8.47 10.91
CA SER A 89 -29.00 8.46 10.01
C SER A 89 -28.54 7.03 9.79
N THR A 90 -27.95 6.73 8.63
CA THR A 90 -27.68 5.35 8.22
C THR A 90 -26.27 5.21 7.65
N ALA A 91 -25.58 4.12 7.99
CA ALA A 91 -24.34 3.68 7.37
C ALA A 91 -24.39 2.19 7.02
N SER A 92 -23.58 1.79 6.03
CA SER A 92 -23.41 0.39 5.62
C SER A 92 -22.03 -0.13 6.01
N PHE A 93 -21.92 -1.46 6.12
CA PHE A 93 -20.66 -2.18 6.29
C PHE A 93 -20.76 -3.56 5.67
N GLU A 94 -19.62 -4.18 5.40
CA GLU A 94 -19.56 -5.59 5.03
C GLU A 94 -18.41 -6.27 5.79
N THR A 95 -18.68 -7.41 6.44
CA THR A 95 -17.65 -8.22 7.08
C THR A 95 -17.01 -9.16 6.05
N GLY A 96 -15.73 -9.44 6.20
CA GLY A 96 -14.95 -10.32 5.34
C GLY A 96 -15.16 -11.81 5.62
N LEU A 97 -14.27 -12.63 5.07
CA LEU A 97 -14.21 -14.06 5.34
C LEU A 97 -13.66 -14.33 6.74
N ALA A 98 -14.21 -15.30 7.43
CA ALA A 98 -13.51 -15.91 8.56
C ALA A 98 -12.39 -16.83 8.07
N GLN A 99 -11.45 -17.18 8.96
CA GLN A 99 -10.35 -18.09 8.62
C GLN A 99 -10.84 -19.43 8.03
N ALA A 100 -11.94 -19.96 8.54
CA ALA A 100 -12.51 -21.21 8.07
C ALA A 100 -13.26 -21.13 6.73
N ASP A 101 -13.56 -19.91 6.25
CA ASP A 101 -14.27 -19.72 4.98
C ASP A 101 -13.34 -19.76 3.76
N TRP A 102 -12.03 -19.64 3.98
CA TRP A 102 -11.04 -19.71 2.91
C TRP A 102 -10.97 -21.11 2.30
N GLN A 103 -11.25 -21.21 1.00
CA GLN A 103 -11.17 -22.45 0.22
C GLN A 103 -9.91 -22.49 -0.66
N GLY A 104 -9.27 -21.34 -0.87
CA GLY A 104 -8.00 -21.22 -1.59
C GLY A 104 -6.81 -21.67 -0.75
N VAL A 105 -5.70 -21.90 -1.42
CA VAL A 105 -4.39 -22.16 -0.81
C VAL A 105 -3.40 -21.11 -1.27
N TRP A 106 -2.30 -20.93 -0.54
CA TRP A 106 -1.20 -20.09 -1.01
C TRP A 106 -0.63 -20.64 -2.31
N VAL A 107 -0.48 -19.77 -3.30
CA VAL A 107 0.11 -20.11 -4.59
C VAL A 107 1.39 -19.32 -4.77
N CYS A 108 2.52 -20.03 -4.87
CA CYS A 108 3.85 -19.49 -5.10
C CYS A 108 4.27 -19.76 -6.53
N PRO A 109 4.82 -18.80 -7.28
CA PRO A 109 5.46 -19.06 -8.58
C PRO A 109 6.60 -20.05 -8.42
N GLU A 110 6.72 -21.03 -9.33
CA GLU A 110 7.93 -21.84 -9.44
C GLU A 110 8.98 -21.06 -10.22
N THR A 111 9.81 -20.31 -9.51
CA THR A 111 10.87 -19.51 -10.11
C THR A 111 12.23 -20.04 -9.70
N GLU A 112 13.18 -20.11 -10.63
CA GLU A 112 14.60 -20.23 -10.33
C GLU A 112 15.12 -18.85 -9.92
N GLU A 113 14.89 -18.48 -8.67
CA GLU A 113 15.50 -17.28 -8.16
C GLU A 113 16.96 -17.57 -7.76
N PRO A 114 17.91 -16.67 -8.08
CA PRO A 114 19.24 -16.80 -7.57
C PRO A 114 19.19 -16.85 -6.04
N ASP A 115 19.81 -17.86 -5.44
CA ASP A 115 19.90 -17.99 -3.98
C ASP A 115 20.83 -16.88 -3.47
N ILE A 116 20.22 -15.76 -3.12
CA ILE A 116 20.90 -14.64 -2.48
C ILE A 116 20.95 -14.95 -1.00
N ASP A 117 22.01 -15.57 -0.56
CA ASP A 117 22.23 -15.82 0.87
C ASP A 117 22.60 -14.53 1.59
N CYS A 118 21.59 -13.82 2.07
CA CYS A 118 21.75 -12.61 2.89
C CYS A 118 21.99 -12.94 4.37
N THR A 119 21.82 -14.19 4.79
CA THR A 119 21.84 -14.60 6.20
C THR A 119 23.16 -14.29 6.88
N ASP A 120 24.27 -14.45 6.19
CA ASP A 120 25.58 -14.15 6.75
C ASP A 120 25.88 -12.64 6.81
N ALA A 121 25.34 -11.85 5.88
CA ALA A 121 25.41 -10.39 5.92
C ALA A 121 24.60 -9.84 7.11
N ILE A 122 23.34 -10.28 7.27
CA ILE A 122 22.47 -9.93 8.41
C ILE A 122 23.14 -10.30 9.73
N ASN A 123 23.65 -11.52 9.87
CA ASN A 123 24.35 -11.96 11.07
C ASN A 123 25.65 -11.20 11.34
N ALA A 124 26.34 -10.74 10.29
CA ALA A 124 27.51 -9.88 10.43
C ALA A 124 27.11 -8.50 10.99
N PHE A 125 26.01 -7.92 10.56
CA PHE A 125 25.49 -6.64 11.03
C PHE A 125 24.93 -6.69 12.47
N ALA A 126 24.47 -7.82 12.94
CA ALA A 126 24.00 -8.00 14.32
C ALA A 126 25.14 -7.92 15.38
N LYS A 127 26.41 -7.82 14.98
CA LYS A 127 27.54 -7.73 15.92
C LYS A 127 27.93 -6.27 16.19
N PRO A 128 28.32 -5.91 17.43
CA PRO A 128 28.45 -4.52 17.86
C PRO A 128 29.66 -3.75 17.30
N ASN A 129 30.52 -4.34 16.48
CA ASN A 129 31.72 -3.68 15.96
C ASN A 129 31.87 -3.86 14.46
N TRP A 130 31.77 -2.76 13.71
CA TRP A 130 31.86 -2.72 12.24
C TRP A 130 33.17 -3.27 11.66
N GLU A 131 34.32 -2.94 12.27
CA GLU A 131 35.61 -3.44 11.80
C GLU A 131 35.74 -4.96 11.92
N GLN A 132 35.14 -5.54 12.99
CA GLN A 132 35.09 -6.99 13.15
C GLN A 132 34.12 -7.65 12.16
N LYS A 133 33.04 -6.98 11.79
CA LYS A 133 32.10 -7.44 10.79
C LYS A 133 32.74 -7.50 9.39
N GLN A 134 33.45 -6.45 9.01
CA GLN A 134 34.16 -6.39 7.75
C GLN A 134 35.28 -7.44 7.67
N ALA A 135 36.07 -7.61 8.73
CA ALA A 135 37.10 -8.63 8.81
C ALA A 135 36.51 -10.06 8.76
N ALA A 136 35.36 -10.29 9.36
CA ALA A 136 34.68 -11.59 9.32
C ALA A 136 34.14 -11.90 7.90
N LEU A 137 33.62 -10.91 7.18
CA LEU A 137 33.18 -11.02 5.78
C LEU A 137 34.36 -11.30 4.84
N GLU A 138 35.46 -10.58 5.00
CA GLU A 138 36.71 -10.81 4.24
C GLU A 138 37.30 -12.19 4.52
N ALA A 139 37.30 -12.62 5.79
CA ALA A 139 37.83 -13.94 6.19
C ALA A 139 36.96 -15.11 5.72
N SER A 140 35.65 -14.91 5.51
CA SER A 140 34.73 -15.94 5.00
C SER A 140 34.91 -16.25 3.52
N GLY A 141 35.83 -15.54 2.80
CA GLY A 141 35.98 -15.63 1.36
C GLY A 141 34.79 -15.11 0.54
N LYS A 142 33.75 -14.61 1.21
CA LYS A 142 32.60 -13.89 0.63
C LYS A 142 32.90 -12.40 0.56
N GLY A 143 34.18 -12.06 0.37
CA GLY A 143 34.71 -10.72 0.39
C GLY A 143 33.96 -9.76 -0.49
N GLN A 144 33.46 -8.75 0.13
CA GLN A 144 32.54 -7.70 -0.25
C GLN A 144 31.07 -8.15 -0.09
N VAL A 145 30.36 -7.52 0.84
CA VAL A 145 28.92 -7.33 0.71
C VAL A 145 28.74 -6.84 -0.73
N GLN A 146 28.14 -7.67 -1.57
CA GLN A 146 27.98 -7.35 -2.99
C GLN A 146 27.21 -6.04 -3.05
N PRO A 147 27.74 -5.00 -3.71
CA PRO A 147 26.95 -3.81 -3.90
C PRO A 147 25.69 -4.25 -4.62
N TYR A 148 24.54 -4.05 -3.97
CA TYR A 148 23.25 -4.12 -4.57
C TYR A 148 23.04 -5.37 -5.45
N GLN A 149 22.51 -6.42 -4.86
CA GLN A 149 22.21 -7.67 -5.57
C GLN A 149 21.14 -7.45 -6.64
N PRO A 150 21.17 -8.20 -7.75
CA PRO A 150 20.18 -8.07 -8.80
C PRO A 150 18.78 -8.22 -8.23
N HIS A 151 17.93 -7.28 -8.60
CA HIS A 151 16.53 -7.26 -8.23
C HIS A 151 15.83 -8.43 -8.84
N ARG A 152 14.78 -8.87 -8.16
CA ARG A 152 13.90 -9.90 -8.66
C ARG A 152 12.86 -9.28 -9.59
N PRO A 153 12.53 -9.92 -10.73
CA PRO A 153 11.41 -9.49 -11.55
C PRO A 153 10.08 -9.74 -10.80
N ALA A 154 9.06 -8.97 -11.16
CA ALA A 154 7.71 -9.28 -10.69
C ALA A 154 7.26 -10.62 -11.26
N SER A 155 6.51 -11.38 -10.47
CA SER A 155 5.89 -12.63 -10.91
C SER A 155 4.45 -12.38 -11.30
N TYR A 156 4.03 -12.86 -12.47
CA TYR A 156 2.65 -12.76 -12.93
C TYR A 156 1.98 -14.12 -12.82
N LEU A 157 0.80 -14.16 -12.20
CA LEU A 157 -0.01 -15.38 -12.04
C LEU A 157 -1.33 -15.21 -12.76
N ARG A 158 -1.77 -16.24 -13.48
CA ARG A 158 -3.01 -16.24 -14.26
C ARG A 158 -3.92 -17.37 -13.82
N LYS A 159 -5.21 -17.07 -13.70
CA LYS A 159 -6.29 -18.03 -13.47
C LYS A 159 -7.41 -17.81 -14.48
N MET A 160 -7.71 -18.82 -15.27
CA MET A 160 -8.91 -18.87 -16.10
C MET A 160 -10.03 -19.54 -15.31
N PHE A 161 -11.24 -18.99 -15.34
CA PHE A 161 -12.38 -19.55 -14.60
C PHE A 161 -13.71 -19.19 -15.28
N THR A 162 -14.74 -19.98 -14.95
CA THR A 162 -16.12 -19.70 -15.38
C THR A 162 -16.94 -19.23 -14.20
N ALA A 163 -17.63 -18.10 -14.35
CA ALA A 163 -18.53 -17.59 -13.32
C ALA A 163 -19.99 -17.71 -13.76
N PRO A 164 -20.91 -18.12 -12.84
CA PRO A 164 -22.33 -18.06 -13.09
C PRO A 164 -22.83 -16.62 -13.09
N ALA A 165 -24.04 -16.40 -13.63
CA ALA A 165 -24.75 -15.17 -13.41
C ALA A 165 -25.02 -14.95 -11.91
N GLY A 166 -24.93 -13.71 -11.45
CA GLY A 166 -25.17 -13.35 -10.06
C GLY A 166 -25.14 -11.85 -9.84
N GLN A 167 -25.75 -11.42 -8.72
CA GLN A 167 -25.94 -10.01 -8.41
C GLN A 167 -24.78 -9.40 -7.63
N ARG A 168 -24.13 -10.19 -6.77
CA ARG A 168 -23.03 -9.75 -5.92
C ARG A 168 -21.79 -10.59 -6.18
N LYS A 169 -20.71 -9.95 -6.62
CA LYS A 169 -19.43 -10.62 -6.88
C LYS A 169 -18.35 -9.98 -6.04
N ARG A 170 -17.66 -10.77 -5.21
CA ARG A 170 -16.62 -10.32 -4.27
C ARG A 170 -15.31 -11.06 -4.54
N LEU A 171 -14.23 -10.31 -4.60
CA LEU A 171 -12.88 -10.86 -4.58
C LEU A 171 -12.24 -10.55 -3.22
N TYR A 172 -11.89 -11.61 -2.49
CA TYR A 172 -11.07 -11.57 -1.29
C TYR A 172 -9.66 -11.97 -1.68
N ILE A 173 -8.65 -11.14 -1.39
CA ILE A 173 -7.29 -11.36 -1.87
C ILE A 173 -6.26 -10.78 -0.90
N THR A 174 -5.14 -11.51 -0.72
CA THR A 174 -3.96 -11.06 0.00
C THR A 174 -2.70 -11.68 -0.62
N ALA A 175 -1.52 -11.20 -0.23
CA ALA A 175 -0.25 -11.72 -0.71
C ALA A 175 0.83 -11.73 0.36
N LYS A 176 1.74 -12.68 0.25
CA LYS A 176 3.10 -12.61 0.79
C LYS A 176 3.91 -11.79 -0.24
N GLY A 177 4.22 -10.54 0.07
CA GLY A 177 4.69 -9.51 -0.87
C GLY A 177 3.61 -8.49 -1.18
N LEU A 178 3.74 -7.78 -2.30
CA LEU A 178 2.73 -6.87 -2.82
C LEU A 178 2.00 -7.50 -4.01
N TYR A 179 0.76 -7.07 -4.27
CA TYR A 179 0.04 -7.50 -5.46
C TYR A 179 -0.65 -6.36 -6.19
N ALA A 180 -0.83 -6.59 -7.49
CA ALA A 180 -1.71 -5.84 -8.37
C ALA A 180 -2.57 -6.84 -9.15
N ALA A 181 -3.89 -6.64 -9.25
CA ALA A 181 -4.79 -7.60 -9.88
C ALA A 181 -5.63 -6.97 -11.00
N TRP A 182 -5.91 -7.75 -12.03
CA TRP A 182 -6.77 -7.40 -13.15
C TRP A 182 -7.78 -8.51 -13.41
N LEU A 183 -9.03 -8.14 -13.59
CA LEU A 183 -10.10 -9.02 -14.06
C LEU A 183 -10.49 -8.62 -15.48
N ASN A 184 -10.35 -9.56 -16.42
CA ASN A 184 -10.64 -9.33 -17.83
C ASN A 184 -9.93 -8.08 -18.40
N GLY A 185 -8.66 -7.87 -18.01
CA GLY A 185 -7.82 -6.75 -18.40
C GLY A 185 -8.12 -5.42 -17.70
N LYS A 186 -9.07 -5.38 -16.75
CA LYS A 186 -9.39 -4.18 -15.97
C LYS A 186 -8.82 -4.29 -14.57
N ARG A 187 -8.16 -3.22 -14.09
CA ARG A 187 -7.59 -3.14 -12.73
C ARG A 187 -8.67 -3.39 -11.68
N VAL A 188 -8.35 -4.19 -10.67
CA VAL A 188 -9.19 -4.42 -9.49
C VAL A 188 -8.81 -3.43 -8.40
N GLY A 189 -9.76 -2.59 -8.01
CA GLY A 189 -9.55 -1.58 -6.97
C GLY A 189 -8.55 -0.50 -7.35
N ASP A 190 -8.31 0.41 -6.43
CA ASP A 190 -7.43 1.57 -6.57
C ASP A 190 -6.35 1.64 -5.46
N MET A 191 -6.34 0.66 -4.56
CA MET A 191 -5.28 0.54 -3.56
C MET A 191 -3.95 0.25 -4.25
N VAL A 192 -2.93 1.02 -3.92
CA VAL A 192 -1.54 0.78 -4.32
C VAL A 192 -0.80 0.08 -3.18
N LEU A 193 0.30 -0.63 -3.49
CA LEU A 193 1.11 -1.38 -2.53
C LEU A 193 0.28 -2.37 -1.67
N ALA A 194 -0.82 -2.92 -2.22
CA ALA A 194 -1.63 -3.93 -1.54
C ALA A 194 -0.83 -5.24 -1.33
N PRO A 195 -1.02 -5.97 -0.23
CA PRO A 195 -1.95 -5.77 0.88
C PRO A 195 -1.51 -4.71 1.89
N GLY A 196 -0.31 -4.14 1.78
CA GLY A 196 0.31 -3.24 2.72
C GLY A 196 1.40 -3.90 3.55
N SER A 197 1.80 -3.26 4.64
CA SER A 197 2.81 -3.73 5.57
C SER A 197 2.17 -4.52 6.72
N PHE A 198 2.59 -5.75 6.91
CA PHE A 198 2.15 -6.62 7.99
C PHE A 198 3.33 -7.35 8.63
N THR A 199 3.17 -7.79 9.87
CA THR A 199 4.07 -8.76 10.52
C THR A 199 3.74 -10.15 9.95
N ALA A 200 4.25 -10.40 8.73
CA ALA A 200 3.79 -11.48 7.86
C ALA A 200 4.10 -12.90 8.35
N ASP A 201 4.85 -13.05 9.44
CA ASP A 201 5.02 -14.30 10.19
C ASP A 201 3.91 -14.51 11.25
N LYS A 202 3.07 -13.51 11.51
CA LYS A 202 1.97 -13.55 12.49
C LYS A 202 0.61 -13.53 11.82
N HIS A 203 0.38 -12.61 10.90
CA HIS A 203 -0.89 -12.48 10.18
C HIS A 203 -0.71 -11.63 8.91
N LEU A 204 -1.72 -11.72 8.01
CA LEU A 204 -1.85 -10.84 6.85
C LEU A 204 -3.30 -10.33 6.74
N GLY A 205 -3.46 -9.09 6.27
CA GLY A 205 -4.77 -8.52 5.98
C GLY A 205 -5.19 -8.84 4.54
N ALA A 206 -6.45 -9.24 4.36
CA ALA A 206 -7.04 -9.47 3.05
C ALA A 206 -7.95 -8.32 2.64
N GLN A 207 -7.73 -7.81 1.42
CA GLN A 207 -8.63 -6.85 0.81
C GLN A 207 -9.88 -7.56 0.29
N THR A 208 -11.02 -6.87 0.39
CA THR A 208 -12.27 -7.28 -0.25
C THR A 208 -12.64 -6.26 -1.30
N TYR A 209 -12.86 -6.71 -2.53
CA TYR A 209 -13.27 -5.85 -3.64
C TYR A 209 -14.65 -6.23 -4.17
N ASP A 210 -15.48 -5.22 -4.45
CA ASP A 210 -16.66 -5.41 -5.27
C ASP A 210 -16.24 -5.52 -6.75
N VAL A 211 -16.32 -6.72 -7.29
CA VAL A 211 -15.95 -7.02 -8.67
C VAL A 211 -17.15 -7.31 -9.56
N THR A 212 -18.36 -6.94 -9.10
CA THR A 212 -19.61 -7.21 -9.80
C THR A 212 -19.61 -6.68 -11.24
N ALA A 213 -19.04 -5.50 -11.47
CA ALA A 213 -18.93 -4.89 -12.80
C ALA A 213 -17.76 -5.44 -13.65
N LEU A 214 -16.83 -6.20 -13.07
CA LEU A 214 -15.64 -6.70 -13.73
C LEU A 214 -15.77 -8.16 -14.17
N VAL A 215 -16.47 -8.97 -13.39
CA VAL A 215 -16.68 -10.40 -13.66
C VAL A 215 -17.87 -10.60 -14.60
N ARG A 216 -17.64 -11.26 -15.72
CA ARG A 216 -18.66 -11.60 -16.74
C ARG A 216 -19.33 -12.92 -16.37
N ASP A 217 -20.54 -13.13 -16.86
CA ASP A 217 -21.12 -14.47 -16.89
C ASP A 217 -20.40 -15.31 -17.94
N GLY A 218 -19.98 -16.53 -17.59
CA GLY A 218 -19.15 -17.37 -18.44
C GLY A 218 -17.65 -17.20 -18.17
N GLU A 219 -16.83 -17.20 -19.20
CA GLU A 219 -15.37 -17.23 -19.09
C GLU A 219 -14.77 -15.89 -18.64
N ASN A 220 -13.81 -15.98 -17.73
CA ASN A 220 -13.09 -14.87 -17.14
C ASN A 220 -11.60 -15.20 -16.97
N GLU A 221 -10.80 -14.15 -16.95
CA GLU A 221 -9.39 -14.20 -16.59
C GLU A 221 -9.11 -13.32 -15.37
N LEU A 222 -8.44 -13.87 -14.38
CA LEU A 222 -7.81 -13.13 -13.29
C LEU A 222 -6.30 -13.17 -13.50
N LEU A 223 -5.67 -12.01 -13.70
CA LEU A 223 -4.23 -11.80 -13.76
C LEU A 223 -3.78 -11.08 -12.51
N ILE A 224 -2.71 -11.56 -11.87
CA ILE A 224 -2.14 -10.97 -10.66
C ILE A 224 -0.64 -10.80 -10.88
N ALA A 225 -0.12 -9.59 -10.66
CA ALA A 225 1.32 -9.35 -10.56
C ALA A 225 1.71 -9.31 -9.07
N LEU A 226 2.81 -9.98 -8.72
CA LEU A 226 3.40 -9.98 -7.38
C LEU A 226 4.74 -9.27 -7.38
N GLY A 227 4.91 -8.36 -6.42
CA GLY A 227 6.17 -7.68 -6.11
C GLY A 227 6.67 -8.00 -4.70
N ASP A 228 7.91 -7.64 -4.41
CA ASP A 228 8.59 -8.00 -3.18
C ASP A 228 8.02 -7.31 -1.93
N GLY A 229 7.79 -5.99 -1.98
CA GLY A 229 7.21 -5.18 -0.91
C GLY A 229 7.95 -5.31 0.43
N TRP A 230 7.27 -5.05 1.53
CA TRP A 230 7.82 -5.21 2.88
C TRP A 230 8.15 -6.66 3.25
N TYR A 231 7.68 -7.63 2.45
CA TYR A 231 7.87 -9.05 2.72
C TYR A 231 9.31 -9.51 2.48
N ARG A 232 9.89 -9.12 1.32
CA ARG A 232 11.23 -9.59 0.91
C ARG A 232 12.12 -8.53 0.24
N SER A 233 11.67 -7.29 0.04
CA SER A 233 12.50 -6.19 -0.45
C SER A 233 13.56 -5.79 0.56
N THR A 234 14.46 -4.93 0.10
CA THR A 234 15.33 -4.16 0.99
C THR A 234 14.47 -3.29 1.92
N SER A 235 14.71 -3.35 3.22
CA SER A 235 13.96 -2.63 4.25
C SER A 235 14.85 -2.29 5.45
N GLY A 236 14.44 -1.27 6.23
CA GLY A 236 15.14 -0.83 7.42
C GLY A 236 16.46 -0.12 7.15
N VAL A 237 17.12 0.34 8.22
CA VAL A 237 18.40 1.08 8.19
C VAL A 237 19.50 0.25 7.55
N ASP A 238 19.59 -1.02 7.94
CA ASP A 238 20.67 -1.93 7.52
C ASP A 238 20.43 -2.51 6.11
N GLY A 239 19.26 -2.26 5.52
CA GLY A 239 18.88 -2.79 4.21
C GLY A 239 18.67 -4.29 4.20
N ASP A 240 18.11 -4.81 5.28
CA ASP A 240 17.76 -6.22 5.40
C ASP A 240 16.80 -6.65 4.28
N ARG A 241 17.02 -7.86 3.78
CA ARG A 241 16.16 -8.46 2.74
C ARG A 241 15.56 -9.76 3.25
N ASP A 242 14.49 -10.19 2.56
CA ASP A 242 13.83 -11.46 2.85
C ASP A 242 13.33 -11.58 4.31
N LEU A 243 12.92 -10.43 4.91
CA LEU A 243 12.59 -10.30 6.32
C LEU A 243 11.56 -11.34 6.79
N PHE A 244 10.57 -11.67 5.96
CA PHE A 244 9.53 -12.65 6.27
C PHE A 244 9.58 -13.91 5.40
N GLY A 245 10.42 -13.95 4.37
CA GLY A 245 10.61 -15.11 3.51
C GLY A 245 11.12 -14.77 2.12
N LYS A 246 11.57 -15.80 1.40
CA LYS A 246 12.18 -15.68 0.08
C LYS A 246 11.17 -15.80 -1.08
N GLU A 247 10.01 -16.41 -0.85
CA GLU A 247 9.02 -16.71 -1.89
C GLU A 247 7.77 -15.83 -1.74
N VAL A 248 7.43 -15.06 -2.75
CA VAL A 248 6.14 -14.35 -2.81
C VAL A 248 5.02 -15.33 -3.10
N ALA A 249 3.83 -15.04 -2.59
CA ALA A 249 2.67 -15.89 -2.81
C ALA A 249 1.38 -15.08 -2.83
N VAL A 250 0.35 -15.62 -3.47
CA VAL A 250 -1.01 -15.05 -3.44
C VAL A 250 -2.00 -16.04 -2.84
N LEU A 251 -2.97 -15.52 -2.10
CA LEU A 251 -4.16 -16.23 -1.66
C LEU A 251 -5.38 -15.41 -2.08
N PHE A 252 -6.33 -16.04 -2.79
CA PHE A 252 -7.57 -15.36 -3.14
C PHE A 252 -8.76 -16.32 -3.18
N GLN A 253 -9.95 -15.73 -3.03
CA GLN A 253 -11.24 -16.37 -3.23
C GLN A 253 -12.20 -15.37 -3.89
N LEU A 254 -12.80 -15.76 -5.01
CA LEU A 254 -13.84 -14.99 -5.69
C LEU A 254 -15.18 -15.68 -5.48
N GLU A 255 -16.14 -14.92 -4.98
CA GLU A 255 -17.50 -15.40 -4.72
C GLU A 255 -18.53 -14.71 -5.62
N VAL A 256 -19.53 -15.48 -6.02
CA VAL A 256 -20.79 -14.99 -6.64
C VAL A 256 -21.93 -15.34 -5.71
N ASP A 257 -22.66 -14.32 -5.26
CA ASP A 257 -23.80 -14.45 -4.31
C ASP A 257 -23.45 -15.31 -3.08
N GLY A 258 -22.22 -15.11 -2.54
CA GLY A 258 -21.73 -15.77 -1.34
C GLY A 258 -21.20 -17.19 -1.52
N LYS A 259 -21.09 -17.69 -2.77
CA LYS A 259 -20.51 -19.00 -3.09
C LYS A 259 -19.19 -18.83 -3.83
N ALA A 260 -18.15 -19.51 -3.38
CA ALA A 260 -16.84 -19.51 -4.05
C ALA A 260 -16.99 -20.14 -5.46
N VAL A 261 -16.50 -19.41 -6.47
CA VAL A 261 -16.50 -19.83 -7.88
C VAL A 261 -15.10 -19.91 -8.46
N CYS A 262 -14.14 -19.22 -7.84
CA CYS A 262 -12.74 -19.23 -8.23
C CYS A 262 -11.87 -19.03 -6.99
N VAL A 263 -10.86 -19.86 -6.83
CA VAL A 263 -9.91 -19.78 -5.72
C VAL A 263 -8.48 -19.95 -6.22
N SER A 264 -7.51 -19.51 -5.42
CA SER A 264 -6.10 -19.78 -5.67
C SER A 264 -5.81 -21.27 -5.44
N ASP A 265 -5.27 -21.94 -6.43
CA ASP A 265 -4.94 -23.36 -6.40
C ASP A 265 -3.87 -23.74 -7.45
N SER A 266 -3.50 -25.00 -7.53
CA SER A 266 -2.46 -25.54 -8.42
C SER A 266 -2.79 -25.46 -9.93
N SER A 267 -4.01 -25.06 -10.32
CA SER A 267 -4.36 -24.86 -11.73
C SER A 267 -3.96 -23.48 -12.27
N MET A 268 -3.39 -22.62 -11.42
CA MET A 268 -2.79 -21.35 -11.86
C MET A 268 -1.52 -21.60 -12.65
N ALA A 269 -1.18 -20.62 -13.49
CA ALA A 269 0.11 -20.58 -14.18
C ALA A 269 0.85 -19.29 -13.81
N ALA A 270 2.18 -19.35 -13.74
CA ALA A 270 3.03 -18.23 -13.42
C ALA A 270 4.03 -17.92 -14.53
N THR A 271 4.50 -16.68 -14.60
CA THR A 271 5.63 -16.25 -15.43
C THR A 271 6.33 -15.04 -14.83
N GLN A 272 7.63 -14.88 -15.14
CA GLN A 272 8.40 -13.67 -14.86
C GLN A 272 8.78 -12.90 -16.15
N CYS A 273 8.25 -13.31 -17.30
CA CYS A 273 8.51 -12.68 -18.60
C CYS A 273 7.63 -11.45 -18.86
N GLY A 274 7.42 -10.61 -17.84
CA GLY A 274 6.63 -9.39 -17.94
C GLY A 274 7.49 -8.12 -17.84
N PRO A 275 6.87 -6.94 -17.99
CA PRO A 275 7.59 -5.68 -18.12
C PRO A 275 8.30 -5.20 -16.85
N ILE A 276 7.87 -5.60 -15.65
CA ILE A 276 8.56 -5.24 -14.39
C ILE A 276 9.72 -6.21 -14.20
N CYS A 277 10.91 -5.80 -14.70
CA CYS A 277 12.11 -6.63 -14.70
C CYS A 277 12.83 -6.64 -13.35
N GLN A 278 12.62 -5.61 -12.54
CA GLN A 278 13.14 -5.50 -11.18
C GLN A 278 12.16 -4.72 -10.33
N ASN A 279 11.97 -5.14 -9.09
CA ASN A 279 11.22 -4.38 -8.12
C ASN A 279 11.85 -4.51 -6.73
N ASP A 280 11.90 -3.40 -6.01
CA ASP A 280 12.36 -3.34 -4.65
C ASP A 280 11.79 -2.08 -3.99
N LEU A 281 11.30 -2.20 -2.76
CA LEU A 281 10.62 -1.10 -2.09
C LEU A 281 11.53 0.13 -1.93
N GLN A 282 12.80 -0.07 -1.53
CA GLN A 282 13.76 1.02 -1.29
C GLN A 282 14.58 1.38 -2.53
N GLN A 283 14.97 0.37 -3.31
CA GLN A 283 15.88 0.59 -4.42
C GLN A 283 15.16 1.13 -5.65
N GLY A 284 13.94 0.68 -5.85
CA GLY A 284 13.10 1.16 -6.94
C GLY A 284 12.63 0.08 -7.90
N GLU A 285 12.34 0.47 -9.14
CA GLU A 285 11.74 -0.42 -10.14
C GLU A 285 12.38 -0.21 -11.51
N VAL A 286 12.62 -1.31 -12.23
CA VAL A 286 13.06 -1.31 -13.63
C VAL A 286 11.94 -1.90 -14.47
N TYR A 287 11.49 -1.13 -15.45
CA TYR A 287 10.40 -1.47 -16.36
C TYR A 287 10.90 -1.51 -17.81
N ASP A 288 10.66 -2.61 -18.50
CA ASP A 288 10.97 -2.75 -19.92
C ASP A 288 9.67 -2.73 -20.75
N ALA A 289 9.36 -1.59 -21.36
CA ALA A 289 8.16 -1.39 -22.15
C ALA A 289 8.11 -2.28 -23.42
N ARG A 290 9.23 -2.84 -23.84
CA ARG A 290 9.28 -3.78 -24.98
C ARG A 290 8.63 -5.13 -24.64
N LEU A 291 8.46 -5.44 -23.34
CA LEU A 291 7.82 -6.66 -22.84
C LEU A 291 6.33 -6.46 -22.53
N GLU A 292 5.78 -5.30 -22.86
CA GLU A 292 4.33 -5.09 -22.76
C GLU A 292 3.57 -5.95 -23.78
N GLY A 293 2.32 -6.28 -23.45
CA GLY A 293 1.43 -7.05 -24.31
C GLY A 293 1.13 -8.44 -23.75
N GLU A 294 1.09 -9.45 -24.60
CA GLU A 294 0.78 -10.81 -24.18
C GLU A 294 1.96 -11.45 -23.47
N LEU A 295 1.74 -11.83 -22.20
CA LEU A 295 2.76 -12.52 -21.41
C LEU A 295 3.01 -13.94 -21.92
N SER A 296 4.27 -14.35 -21.93
CA SER A 296 4.72 -15.66 -22.40
C SER A 296 5.47 -16.42 -21.31
N GLY A 297 6.00 -17.61 -21.62
CA GLY A 297 6.84 -18.36 -20.68
C GLY A 297 6.08 -18.90 -19.45
N TRP A 298 4.80 -19.19 -19.59
CA TRP A 298 3.97 -19.72 -18.52
C TRP A 298 4.44 -21.10 -18.06
N HIS A 299 4.56 -21.27 -16.74
CA HIS A 299 4.95 -22.51 -16.09
C HIS A 299 4.02 -22.81 -14.88
N GLY A 300 4.27 -23.90 -14.18
CA GLY A 300 3.49 -24.31 -13.01
C GLY A 300 3.72 -23.45 -11.77
N VAL A 301 3.00 -23.81 -10.71
CA VAL A 301 3.04 -23.12 -9.41
C VAL A 301 3.18 -24.14 -8.29
N LYS A 302 3.80 -23.73 -7.19
CA LYS A 302 3.77 -24.47 -5.92
C LYS A 302 2.56 -24.04 -5.11
N THR A 303 2.05 -24.91 -4.25
CA THR A 303 0.96 -24.59 -3.33
C THR A 303 1.33 -24.93 -1.90
N GLU A 304 0.91 -24.08 -0.95
CA GLU A 304 1.09 -24.26 0.49
C GLU A 304 -0.26 -24.11 1.21
N PRO A 305 -0.49 -24.88 2.28
CA PRO A 305 -1.70 -24.74 3.10
C PRO A 305 -1.83 -23.35 3.71
N THR A 306 -3.07 -22.88 3.90
CA THR A 306 -3.38 -21.61 4.54
C THR A 306 -3.40 -21.78 6.06
N SER A 307 -2.24 -21.75 6.70
CA SER A 307 -2.09 -21.85 8.16
C SER A 307 -1.89 -20.50 8.84
N LEU A 308 -1.42 -19.48 8.09
CA LEU A 308 -1.25 -18.13 8.60
C LEU A 308 -2.62 -17.47 8.83
N PRO A 309 -2.85 -16.80 9.98
CA PRO A 309 -4.06 -16.04 10.21
C PRO A 309 -4.27 -14.96 9.16
N ILE A 310 -5.47 -14.90 8.60
CA ILE A 310 -5.89 -13.87 7.64
C ILE A 310 -7.00 -13.05 8.28
N THR A 311 -6.76 -11.74 8.41
CA THR A 311 -7.71 -10.78 8.96
C THR A 311 -8.36 -9.96 7.84
N GLY A 312 -9.49 -9.34 8.12
CA GLY A 312 -10.04 -8.29 7.26
C GLY A 312 -9.16 -7.04 7.25
N MET A 313 -9.42 -6.13 6.31
CA MET A 313 -8.77 -4.81 6.30
C MET A 313 -9.49 -3.87 7.25
N ASN A 314 -8.98 -3.74 8.47
CA ASN A 314 -9.49 -2.82 9.49
C ASN A 314 -8.79 -1.45 9.44
N THR A 315 -8.13 -1.12 8.33
CA THR A 315 -7.45 0.16 8.11
C THR A 315 -7.85 0.78 6.78
N VAL A 316 -7.44 2.03 6.57
CA VAL A 316 -7.70 2.75 5.32
C VAL A 316 -6.73 2.32 4.23
N PRO A 317 -7.14 2.31 2.94
CA PRO A 317 -6.27 1.93 1.84
C PRO A 317 -5.16 2.97 1.59
N ILE A 318 -4.04 2.50 1.07
CA ILE A 318 -3.00 3.36 0.48
C ILE A 318 -3.48 3.77 -0.91
N ARG A 319 -3.44 5.08 -1.21
CA ARG A 319 -3.87 5.61 -2.51
C ARG A 319 -2.93 6.67 -3.06
N GLU A 320 -2.99 6.86 -4.38
CA GLU A 320 -2.52 8.09 -5.00
C GLU A 320 -3.43 9.24 -4.57
N GLN A 321 -2.85 10.32 -4.11
CA GLN A 321 -3.57 11.48 -3.59
C GLN A 321 -3.31 12.70 -4.47
N GLU A 322 -2.39 13.59 -4.10
CA GLU A 322 -2.04 14.77 -4.90
C GLU A 322 -1.06 14.43 -6.02
N SER A 323 -1.12 15.21 -7.10
CA SER A 323 -0.22 15.08 -8.23
C SER A 323 0.49 16.40 -8.54
N PHE A 324 1.78 16.32 -8.87
CA PHE A 324 2.64 17.45 -9.12
C PHE A 324 3.39 17.29 -10.45
N ALA A 325 3.24 18.28 -11.34
CA ALA A 325 3.97 18.28 -12.60
C ALA A 325 5.45 18.61 -12.37
N GLY A 326 6.35 17.81 -12.93
CA GLY A 326 7.79 18.04 -12.88
C GLY A 326 8.22 19.18 -13.77
N LYS A 327 9.05 20.07 -13.25
CA LYS A 327 9.69 21.16 -14.01
C LYS A 327 11.16 20.85 -14.21
N LEU A 328 11.60 20.78 -15.47
CA LEU A 328 13.01 20.57 -15.78
C LEU A 328 13.83 21.82 -15.39
N LEU A 329 14.95 21.58 -14.72
CA LEU A 329 15.96 22.58 -14.40
C LEU A 329 17.36 22.03 -14.74
N ARG A 330 18.34 22.92 -14.90
CA ARG A 330 19.76 22.57 -14.99
C ARG A 330 20.45 23.01 -13.72
N THR A 331 21.20 22.09 -13.12
CA THR A 331 22.03 22.40 -11.95
C THR A 331 23.32 23.11 -12.37
N PRO A 332 24.04 23.75 -11.44
CA PRO A 332 25.36 24.32 -11.71
C PRO A 332 26.37 23.32 -12.29
N ASN A 333 26.31 22.06 -11.92
CA ASN A 333 27.12 20.99 -12.47
C ASN A 333 26.63 20.49 -13.85
N GLY A 334 25.57 21.08 -14.41
CA GLY A 334 25.02 20.72 -15.71
C GLY A 334 24.10 19.48 -15.71
N GLU A 335 23.68 19.01 -14.55
CA GLU A 335 22.73 17.89 -14.46
C GLU A 335 21.31 18.33 -14.87
N THR A 336 20.56 17.43 -15.49
CA THR A 336 19.14 17.64 -15.73
C THR A 336 18.36 17.10 -14.53
N VAL A 337 17.55 17.94 -13.91
CA VAL A 337 16.76 17.59 -12.70
C VAL A 337 15.30 18.04 -12.89
N LEU A 338 14.38 17.24 -12.43
CA LEU A 338 12.97 17.58 -12.26
C LEU A 338 12.78 18.14 -10.85
N ASP A 339 12.11 19.30 -10.71
CA ASP A 339 11.58 19.81 -9.44
C ASP A 339 10.06 19.69 -9.46
N PHE A 340 9.51 18.95 -8.52
CA PHE A 340 8.06 18.78 -8.33
C PHE A 340 7.45 19.82 -7.39
N GLY A 341 8.27 20.65 -6.74
CA GLY A 341 7.85 21.76 -5.88
C GLY A 341 7.39 21.36 -4.48
N GLN A 342 7.20 20.06 -4.21
CA GLN A 342 6.79 19.50 -2.91
C GLN A 342 7.62 18.27 -2.57
N ASN A 343 8.14 18.19 -1.34
CA ASN A 343 8.72 16.95 -0.81
C ASN A 343 7.59 16.01 -0.36
N MET A 344 7.60 14.76 -0.83
CA MET A 344 6.53 13.79 -0.62
C MET A 344 7.05 12.35 -0.58
N ALA A 345 6.23 11.43 -0.08
CA ALA A 345 6.35 10.01 -0.39
C ALA A 345 5.51 9.68 -1.62
N GLY A 346 6.05 8.92 -2.57
CA GLY A 346 5.35 8.60 -3.81
C GLY A 346 6.26 8.08 -4.91
N TYR A 347 5.86 8.28 -6.14
CA TYR A 347 6.62 7.89 -7.34
C TYR A 347 6.31 8.81 -8.52
N VAL A 348 7.09 8.66 -9.60
CA VAL A 348 6.97 9.48 -10.81
C VAL A 348 6.37 8.67 -11.95
N GLU A 349 5.23 9.13 -12.49
CA GLU A 349 4.67 8.69 -13.78
C GLU A 349 5.41 9.39 -14.92
N MET A 350 5.77 8.64 -15.97
CA MET A 350 6.54 9.10 -17.13
C MET A 350 5.77 8.86 -18.41
N LYS A 351 5.64 9.90 -19.24
CA LYS A 351 5.06 9.81 -20.60
C LYS A 351 6.00 10.50 -21.57
N LEU A 352 6.48 9.77 -22.57
CA LEU A 352 7.45 10.29 -23.53
C LEU A 352 7.43 9.47 -24.83
N THR A 353 8.01 10.04 -25.89
CA THR A 353 8.28 9.31 -27.15
C THR A 353 9.76 8.97 -27.22
N ALA A 354 10.08 7.73 -27.59
CA ALA A 354 11.47 7.26 -27.67
C ALA A 354 11.62 6.15 -28.71
N HIS A 355 12.87 5.79 -29.01
CA HIS A 355 13.18 4.60 -29.80
C HIS A 355 13.36 3.37 -28.91
N ALA A 356 13.06 2.20 -29.50
CA ALA A 356 13.19 0.94 -28.77
C ALA A 356 14.60 0.71 -28.23
N GLY A 357 14.68 0.39 -26.92
CA GLY A 357 15.93 0.15 -26.21
C GLY A 357 16.59 1.39 -25.61
N GLN A 358 16.14 2.61 -25.92
CA GLN A 358 16.58 3.80 -25.20
C GLN A 358 16.15 3.71 -23.75
N LYS A 359 16.96 4.30 -22.87
CA LYS A 359 16.73 4.25 -21.42
C LYS A 359 16.54 5.63 -20.84
N LEU A 360 15.59 5.71 -19.91
CA LEU A 360 15.40 6.87 -19.05
C LEU A 360 15.50 6.42 -17.60
N ARG A 361 16.41 7.05 -16.84
CA ARG A 361 16.59 6.78 -15.41
C ARG A 361 16.27 8.03 -14.62
N LEU A 362 15.52 7.86 -13.55
CA LEU A 362 15.24 8.89 -12.55
C LEU A 362 15.81 8.44 -11.21
N LEU A 363 16.76 9.21 -10.68
CA LEU A 363 17.21 9.08 -9.29
C LEU A 363 16.46 10.09 -8.45
N CYS A 364 15.65 9.62 -7.51
CA CYS A 364 14.82 10.46 -6.66
C CYS A 364 15.55 10.92 -5.41
N GLY A 365 15.43 12.22 -5.06
CA GLY A 365 16.08 12.83 -3.91
C GLY A 365 15.23 13.96 -3.30
N GLU A 366 15.44 14.25 -2.03
CA GLU A 366 14.62 15.19 -1.27
C GLU A 366 15.07 16.64 -1.42
N THR A 367 16.35 16.88 -1.64
CA THR A 367 16.94 18.21 -1.62
C THR A 367 18.04 18.35 -2.67
N LEU A 368 18.44 19.57 -2.94
CA LEU A 368 19.72 19.88 -3.61
C LEU A 368 20.77 20.18 -2.55
N ASP A 369 22.05 20.02 -2.91
CA ASP A 369 23.16 20.38 -2.05
C ASP A 369 23.26 21.91 -1.84
N GLU A 370 24.21 22.38 -1.04
CA GLU A 370 24.44 23.80 -0.75
C GLU A 370 24.84 24.62 -2.00
N ASN A 371 25.29 23.94 -3.07
CA ASN A 371 25.66 24.55 -4.35
C ASN A 371 24.53 24.48 -5.38
N GLY A 372 23.37 23.90 -5.04
CA GLY A 372 22.23 23.74 -5.92
C GLY A 372 22.32 22.53 -6.87
N ASN A 373 23.18 21.56 -6.60
CA ASN A 373 23.30 20.33 -7.38
C ASN A 373 22.46 19.21 -6.76
N PHE A 374 22.16 18.19 -7.56
CA PHE A 374 21.41 17.03 -7.07
C PHE A 374 22.22 16.23 -6.04
N THR A 375 21.57 15.82 -4.96
CA THR A 375 22.18 14.97 -3.94
C THR A 375 21.20 13.95 -3.38
N GLN A 376 21.72 12.83 -2.93
CA GLN A 376 21.03 11.80 -2.15
C GLN A 376 21.72 11.56 -0.80
N GLU A 377 22.75 12.33 -0.47
CA GLU A 377 23.57 12.11 0.73
C GLU A 377 22.79 12.30 2.03
N ASN A 378 21.74 13.14 2.04
CA ASN A 378 20.96 13.46 3.22
C ASN A 378 20.24 12.24 3.82
N PHE A 379 19.97 11.20 3.01
CA PHE A 379 19.29 9.98 3.47
C PHE A 379 20.14 8.71 3.32
N GLN A 380 21.37 8.81 2.84
CA GLN A 380 22.27 7.66 2.80
C GLN A 380 22.82 7.35 4.18
N ASP A 381 22.76 6.09 4.60
CA ASP A 381 23.53 5.64 5.74
C ASP A 381 25.03 5.62 5.35
N ARG A 382 25.88 6.24 6.18
CA ARG A 382 27.33 6.33 5.90
C ARG A 382 27.99 4.95 5.80
N ASN A 383 27.44 3.96 6.48
CA ASN A 383 27.94 2.60 6.46
C ASN A 383 27.47 1.86 5.19
N ARG A 384 26.24 2.09 4.78
CA ARG A 384 25.66 1.53 3.53
C ARG A 384 26.17 2.22 2.27
N HIS A 385 26.58 3.48 2.35
CA HIS A 385 27.10 4.22 1.19
C HIS A 385 28.31 3.54 0.53
N LYS A 386 29.12 2.81 1.29
CA LYS A 386 30.20 1.98 0.76
C LYS A 386 29.71 0.74 0.01
N GLU A 387 28.45 0.37 0.18
CA GLU A 387 27.80 -0.85 -0.31
C GLU A 387 26.69 -0.59 -1.34
N GLY A 388 26.60 0.65 -1.86
CA GLY A 388 25.60 1.03 -2.86
C GLY A 388 24.39 1.80 -2.33
N GLY A 389 24.19 1.89 -1.01
CA GLY A 389 23.18 2.76 -0.37
C GLY A 389 21.74 2.49 -0.81
N THR A 390 20.85 3.46 -0.57
CA THR A 390 19.47 3.48 -1.06
C THR A 390 19.41 4.21 -2.40
N ALA A 391 19.10 3.50 -3.49
CA ALA A 391 19.19 4.07 -4.85
C ALA A 391 18.01 4.99 -5.18
N GLN A 392 16.80 4.65 -4.76
CA GLN A 392 15.57 5.36 -5.17
C GLN A 392 15.53 5.58 -6.70
N LEU A 393 15.74 4.49 -7.46
CA LEU A 393 15.89 4.51 -8.91
C LEU A 393 14.63 4.03 -9.60
N LEU A 394 14.17 4.80 -10.59
CA LEU A 394 13.22 4.31 -11.60
C LEU A 394 13.93 4.24 -12.95
N GLU A 395 13.91 3.07 -13.59
CA GLU A 395 14.47 2.91 -14.93
C GLU A 395 13.39 2.43 -15.89
N LEU A 396 13.22 3.15 -16.99
CA LEU A 396 12.38 2.79 -18.11
C LEU A 396 13.25 2.41 -19.31
N VAL A 397 13.13 1.17 -19.79
CA VAL A 397 13.63 0.75 -21.10
C VAL A 397 12.48 0.92 -22.09
N CYS A 398 12.64 1.84 -23.05
CA CYS A 398 11.57 2.26 -23.95
C CYS A 398 11.31 1.25 -25.06
N LYS A 399 10.05 1.15 -25.47
CA LYS A 399 9.63 0.60 -26.76
C LYS A 399 9.64 1.69 -27.84
N GLU A 400 9.48 1.32 -29.09
CA GLU A 400 9.36 2.28 -30.18
C GLU A 400 8.08 3.10 -30.06
N GLY A 401 8.19 4.43 -30.19
CA GLY A 401 7.08 5.37 -30.15
C GLY A 401 6.69 5.83 -28.76
N GLU A 402 5.40 5.90 -28.47
CA GLU A 402 4.87 6.39 -27.19
C GLU A 402 5.10 5.40 -26.06
N ASN A 403 5.65 5.89 -24.96
CA ASN A 403 5.88 5.15 -23.71
C ASN A 403 5.11 5.80 -22.57
N HIS A 404 4.50 4.95 -21.75
CA HIS A 404 3.82 5.34 -20.54
C HIS A 404 4.20 4.37 -19.42
N TYR A 405 4.88 4.86 -18.40
CA TYR A 405 5.28 4.05 -17.27
C TYR A 405 4.88 4.72 -15.95
N LYS A 406 4.30 3.93 -15.08
CA LYS A 406 3.98 4.29 -13.69
C LYS A 406 4.37 3.11 -12.80
N PRO A 407 5.23 3.31 -11.76
CA PRO A 407 5.68 2.24 -10.88
C PRO A 407 4.54 1.55 -10.15
N SER A 408 4.73 0.27 -9.82
CA SER A 408 3.73 -0.57 -9.18
C SER A 408 4.11 -1.02 -7.77
N PHE A 409 5.40 -1.28 -7.50
CA PHE A 409 5.85 -1.97 -6.30
C PHE A 409 6.94 -1.23 -5.53
N THR A 410 7.04 0.08 -5.70
CA THR A 410 7.98 0.94 -4.97
C THR A 410 7.32 2.24 -4.53
N ILE A 411 7.88 2.87 -3.53
CA ILE A 411 7.54 4.21 -3.04
C ILE A 411 8.83 4.88 -2.60
N MET A 412 8.97 6.18 -2.82
CA MET A 412 10.19 6.94 -2.58
C MET A 412 9.90 8.25 -1.88
N GLY A 413 10.83 8.73 -1.05
CA GLY A 413 10.80 10.09 -0.50
C GLY A 413 11.56 11.03 -1.43
N PHE A 414 10.89 12.05 -2.00
CA PHE A 414 11.55 12.96 -2.93
C PHE A 414 10.79 14.27 -3.17
N ARG A 415 11.52 15.28 -3.60
CA ARG A 415 11.04 16.48 -4.28
C ARG A 415 11.67 16.60 -5.65
N TYR A 416 12.90 16.11 -5.80
CA TYR A 416 13.69 16.23 -7.03
C TYR A 416 13.92 14.86 -7.63
N ALA A 417 14.07 14.81 -8.95
CA ALA A 417 14.54 13.60 -9.62
C ALA A 417 15.61 13.99 -10.67
N LYS A 418 16.83 13.46 -10.51
CA LYS A 418 17.87 13.59 -11.53
C LYS A 418 17.53 12.68 -12.71
N VAL A 419 17.56 13.25 -13.90
CA VAL A 419 17.25 12.57 -15.16
C VAL A 419 18.54 12.17 -15.85
N GLU A 420 18.71 10.89 -16.13
CA GLU A 420 19.82 10.33 -16.92
C GLU A 420 19.24 9.67 -18.16
N THR A 421 19.47 10.25 -19.33
CA THR A 421 18.99 9.75 -20.62
C THR A 421 19.67 10.43 -21.80
N ASP A 422 19.66 9.76 -22.96
CA ASP A 422 19.99 10.31 -24.27
C ASP A 422 18.74 10.66 -25.10
N ILE A 423 17.53 10.46 -24.54
CA ILE A 423 16.26 10.75 -25.19
C ILE A 423 16.04 12.27 -25.23
N ASP A 424 15.53 12.77 -26.36
CA ASP A 424 15.00 14.14 -26.42
C ASP A 424 13.72 14.24 -25.57
N LEU A 425 13.77 15.02 -24.51
CA LEU A 425 12.67 15.21 -23.58
C LEU A 425 11.62 16.23 -24.05
N THR A 426 11.72 16.72 -25.29
CA THR A 426 10.72 17.64 -25.88
C THR A 426 9.37 16.95 -25.93
N GLY A 427 8.38 17.53 -25.24
CA GLY A 427 7.04 16.95 -25.13
C GLY A 427 6.88 15.82 -24.10
N ALA A 428 7.95 15.44 -23.39
CA ALA A 428 7.85 14.49 -22.27
C ALA A 428 7.08 15.10 -21.09
N ALA A 429 6.29 14.29 -20.41
CA ALA A 429 5.57 14.66 -19.20
C ALA A 429 5.97 13.77 -18.02
N PHE A 430 6.28 14.41 -16.91
CA PHE A 430 6.63 13.76 -15.65
C PHE A 430 5.68 14.26 -14.56
N THR A 431 5.00 13.32 -13.92
CA THR A 431 4.03 13.64 -12.86
C THR A 431 4.38 12.85 -11.60
N ALA A 432 4.72 13.54 -10.53
CA ALA A 432 4.86 12.91 -9.22
C ALA A 432 3.47 12.72 -8.61
N HIS A 433 3.20 11.54 -8.09
CA HIS A 433 2.01 11.21 -7.32
C HIS A 433 2.40 11.02 -5.86
N ALA A 434 1.79 11.80 -4.97
CA ALA A 434 1.90 11.56 -3.54
C ALA A 434 1.10 10.32 -3.16
N VAL A 435 1.70 9.41 -2.40
CA VAL A 435 1.13 8.11 -2.03
C VAL A 435 1.16 7.95 -0.52
N TYR A 436 -0.01 7.82 0.09
CA TYR A 436 -0.16 7.62 1.53
C TYR A 436 -1.54 7.03 1.86
N SER A 437 -1.71 6.58 3.11
CA SER A 437 -3.00 6.08 3.63
C SER A 437 -4.08 7.15 3.53
N GLU A 438 -5.29 6.76 3.13
CA GLU A 438 -6.42 7.69 2.97
C GLU A 438 -6.87 8.26 4.31
N MET A 439 -6.24 9.36 4.73
CA MET A 439 -6.51 10.04 5.99
C MET A 439 -7.12 11.42 5.73
N PRO A 440 -8.43 11.60 5.96
CA PRO A 440 -9.05 12.92 5.82
C PRO A 440 -8.42 13.95 6.75
N VAL A 441 -8.13 15.15 6.21
CA VAL A 441 -7.69 16.30 7.03
C VAL A 441 -8.85 16.76 7.89
N THR A 442 -8.70 16.73 9.20
CA THR A 442 -9.73 17.12 10.19
C THR A 442 -9.35 18.35 10.99
N GLY A 443 -8.06 18.65 11.08
CA GLY A 443 -7.54 19.85 11.76
C GLY A 443 -7.24 20.98 10.79
N SER A 444 -7.47 22.21 11.23
CA SER A 444 -7.06 23.41 10.50
C SER A 444 -6.46 24.43 11.45
N PHE A 445 -5.43 25.12 10.98
CA PHE A 445 -4.78 26.16 11.75
C PHE A 445 -4.38 27.33 10.83
N ALA A 446 -4.65 28.56 11.27
CA ALA A 446 -4.18 29.78 10.62
C ALA A 446 -3.95 30.88 11.65
N CYS A 447 -2.84 31.60 11.53
CA CYS A 447 -2.54 32.76 12.36
C CYS A 447 -1.84 33.88 11.56
N GLY A 448 -1.60 35.02 12.18
CA GLY A 448 -0.93 36.15 11.53
C GLY A 448 0.57 35.96 11.27
N ASN A 449 1.21 34.89 11.77
CA ASN A 449 2.62 34.62 11.53
C ASN A 449 2.77 33.59 10.40
N ALA A 450 3.43 34.00 9.29
CA ALA A 450 3.63 33.18 8.11
C ALA A 450 4.49 31.93 8.37
N ASP A 451 5.52 32.03 9.23
CA ASP A 451 6.43 30.92 9.54
C ASP A 451 5.71 29.83 10.33
N VAL A 452 4.84 30.22 11.27
CA VAL A 452 4.02 29.27 12.03
C VAL A 452 3.02 28.56 11.12
N ASN A 453 2.39 29.29 10.19
CA ASN A 453 1.51 28.66 9.19
C ASN A 453 2.28 27.68 8.30
N GLN A 454 3.54 28.01 7.93
CA GLN A 454 4.39 27.12 7.15
C GLN A 454 4.80 25.88 7.95
N LEU A 455 5.11 26.03 9.24
CA LEU A 455 5.40 24.91 10.14
C LEU A 455 4.25 23.91 10.18
N VAL A 456 3.01 24.37 10.32
CA VAL A 456 1.83 23.48 10.32
C VAL A 456 1.68 22.76 8.98
N LYS A 457 1.88 23.46 7.85
CA LYS A 457 1.88 22.82 6.52
C LYS A 457 2.96 21.75 6.38
N ASN A 458 4.17 22.02 6.88
CA ASN A 458 5.27 21.06 6.88
C ASN A 458 4.93 19.82 7.72
N SER A 459 4.30 20.01 8.90
CA SER A 459 3.86 18.89 9.75
C SER A 459 2.81 18.02 9.05
N VAL A 460 1.85 18.62 8.33
CA VAL A 460 0.86 17.90 7.52
C VAL A 460 1.56 17.07 6.43
N TRP A 461 2.53 17.63 5.70
CA TRP A 461 3.26 16.93 4.66
C TRP A 461 4.20 15.87 5.22
N SER A 462 4.80 16.09 6.40
CA SER A 462 5.56 15.04 7.10
C SER A 462 4.67 13.85 7.47
N GLN A 463 3.46 14.12 7.99
CA GLN A 463 2.49 13.04 8.26
C GLN A 463 2.11 12.27 6.98
N LYS A 464 1.76 12.97 5.91
CA LYS A 464 1.46 12.35 4.60
C LYS A 464 2.62 11.50 4.10
N GLY A 465 3.86 11.98 4.21
CA GLY A 465 5.06 11.29 3.78
C GLY A 465 5.43 10.06 4.61
N ASN A 466 4.95 9.96 5.85
CA ASN A 466 5.33 8.91 6.80
C ASN A 466 4.19 7.99 7.23
N PHE A 467 2.98 8.18 6.71
CA PHE A 467 1.82 7.33 7.01
C PHE A 467 1.39 6.57 5.75
N CYS A 468 2.25 5.70 5.28
CA CYS A 468 1.96 4.79 4.17
C CYS A 468 1.69 3.39 4.73
N ASP A 469 0.44 3.11 5.04
CA ASP A 469 -0.10 1.90 5.68
C ASP A 469 0.21 1.80 7.18
N ILE A 470 1.41 2.15 7.59
CA ILE A 470 1.89 2.23 8.98
C ILE A 470 2.66 3.53 9.17
N PRO A 471 2.75 4.05 10.42
CA PRO A 471 3.64 5.17 10.71
C PRO A 471 5.11 4.76 10.59
N THR A 472 5.84 5.40 9.68
CA THR A 472 7.27 5.16 9.43
C THR A 472 8.13 6.32 9.96
N ASP A 473 9.41 6.09 10.13
CA ASP A 473 10.41 7.13 10.47
C ASP A 473 10.67 8.06 9.30
N CYS A 474 10.81 7.49 8.10
CA CYS A 474 11.09 8.26 6.89
C CYS A 474 10.62 7.53 5.61
N PRO A 475 10.32 8.27 4.52
CA PRO A 475 9.95 7.67 3.24
C PRO A 475 11.16 7.32 2.37
N THR A 476 12.38 7.44 2.88
CA THR A 476 13.63 7.31 2.11
C THR A 476 14.40 6.02 2.44
N ARG A 477 15.27 6.04 3.46
CA ARG A 477 16.24 4.97 3.73
C ARG A 477 15.68 3.76 4.46
N GLU A 478 14.56 3.90 5.24
CA GLU A 478 14.05 2.80 6.07
C GLU A 478 12.70 2.28 5.60
N ARG A 479 11.67 3.14 5.56
CA ARG A 479 10.27 2.80 5.19
C ARG A 479 9.70 1.68 6.04
N ALA A 480 10.17 1.60 7.28
CA ALA A 480 9.75 0.64 8.28
C ALA A 480 8.90 1.31 9.37
N GLY A 481 8.02 0.56 10.02
CA GLY A 481 7.20 1.06 11.13
C GLY A 481 8.04 1.28 12.39
N TRP A 482 7.87 2.46 13.02
CA TRP A 482 8.56 2.82 14.26
C TRP A 482 7.57 3.28 15.31
N THR A 483 7.39 2.48 16.36
CA THR A 483 6.47 2.80 17.47
C THR A 483 6.94 3.97 18.32
N GLY A 484 8.25 4.22 18.41
CA GLY A 484 8.82 5.39 19.12
C GLY A 484 8.44 6.69 18.43
N ASP A 485 8.64 6.77 17.11
CA ASP A 485 8.29 7.92 16.27
C ASP A 485 6.78 8.16 16.29
N MET A 486 5.99 7.10 16.15
CA MET A 486 4.53 7.16 16.30
C MET A 486 4.14 7.71 17.68
N GLY A 487 4.74 7.20 18.79
CA GLY A 487 4.41 7.62 20.14
C GLY A 487 4.63 9.11 20.39
N VAL A 488 5.65 9.71 19.75
CA VAL A 488 5.93 11.15 19.83
C VAL A 488 4.96 11.97 18.97
N PHE A 489 4.56 11.46 17.80
CA PHE A 489 3.79 12.22 16.82
C PHE A 489 2.27 12.04 16.90
N ILE A 490 1.78 10.98 17.57
CA ILE A 490 0.37 10.56 17.49
C ILE A 490 -0.64 11.64 17.88
N GLU A 491 -0.38 12.42 18.92
CA GLU A 491 -1.30 13.51 19.33
C GLU A 491 -1.39 14.60 18.25
N THR A 492 -0.27 14.94 17.63
CA THR A 492 -0.23 15.87 16.49
C THR A 492 -0.95 15.25 15.30
N GLY A 493 -0.67 14.00 15.00
CA GLY A 493 -1.28 13.27 13.88
C GLY A 493 -2.81 13.22 13.96
N LEU A 494 -3.35 12.85 15.11
CA LEU A 494 -4.82 12.81 15.36
C LEU A 494 -5.47 14.20 15.36
N THR A 495 -4.70 15.26 15.69
CA THR A 495 -5.19 16.64 15.62
C THR A 495 -5.30 17.13 14.17
N LEU A 496 -4.37 16.70 13.30
CA LEU A 496 -4.30 17.14 11.91
C LEU A 496 -5.21 16.34 10.96
N MET A 497 -5.23 15.02 11.16
CA MET A 497 -5.91 14.07 10.26
C MET A 497 -6.62 12.96 11.03
N ASP A 498 -7.64 12.40 10.42
CA ASP A 498 -8.30 11.18 10.89
C ASP A 498 -7.44 9.95 10.54
N CYS A 499 -6.37 9.77 11.31
CA CYS A 499 -5.40 8.70 11.11
C CYS A 499 -5.59 7.53 12.09
N TYR A 500 -6.68 7.52 12.86
CA TYR A 500 -6.93 6.49 13.87
C TYR A 500 -6.83 5.05 13.33
N PRO A 501 -7.43 4.71 12.16
CA PRO A 501 -7.33 3.36 11.60
C PRO A 501 -5.89 2.92 11.26
N VAL A 502 -5.01 3.87 10.91
CA VAL A 502 -3.59 3.60 10.61
C VAL A 502 -2.80 3.34 11.89
N VAL A 503 -3.21 3.97 12.98
CA VAL A 503 -2.55 3.85 14.30
C VAL A 503 -3.02 2.60 15.03
N GLU A 504 -4.27 2.20 14.86
CA GLU A 504 -4.85 1.00 15.46
C GLU A 504 -4.29 -0.30 14.83
N LYS A 505 -3.89 -0.24 13.56
CA LYS A 505 -3.27 -1.36 12.85
C LYS A 505 -1.98 -1.82 13.51
#